data_48186b0b95ec2a7a900b6749a7e01703
#
_entry.id   48186b0b95ec2a7a900b6749a7e01703
#
_cell.length_a   1.000
_cell.length_b   1.000
_cell.length_c   1.000
_cell.angle_alpha   90.00
_cell.angle_beta   90.00
_cell.angle_gamma   90.00
#
_symmetry.space_group_name_H-M   'P 1'
#
loop_
_entity.id
_entity.type
_entity.pdbx_description
1 polymer ?
#
loop_
_entity_poly.entity_id
_entity_poly.type
_entity_poly.pdbx_seq_one_letter_code
_entity_poly.pdbx_strand_id
1 'polypeptide(L)'
;MRRINLKKANVARADTIRYINRQIVLNYVREKEPISRAEISQETELQRSTVSLIVDELKQRGLIYEIEGESTGGRPPTLLRLRAAGWMAIGVDIGTAQTTVAVADLVGRVVDREKFPTDTDVRATFRRVTSSVQRFIKIHRNIEGIGVCVPGLVDPETGTALFIPHFKWRNWPLASELRKATDLPVTVDNDANAAALAELWLGRPEIRDVRDFILVLVEEGLGTGIIFDGQVYQGVAGAAGEFGHMTIGKGAPVACAAGSEECWEAFASERATLVRYKQRRGGVDGDEITFLQLIDKAFAQDQAAKEALLETAYYLGLGIANLTKGLSPEVVILAGDIARAWPLISGELRSTLAANTICSGLPLAPVFASTLGDDTRLMGALSLVLASKFASVVPA
;
A
#
# COMPACT_ATOMS: atom_id res chain seq x y z
N MET A 1 -10.70 -6.52 -26.26
CA MET A 1 -10.26 -7.91 -26.56
C MET A 1 -8.81 -8.08 -26.14
N ARG A 2 -8.53 -8.89 -25.11
CA ARG A 2 -7.14 -9.23 -24.73
C ARG A 2 -6.63 -10.36 -25.62
N ARG A 3 -5.43 -10.22 -26.19
CA ARG A 3 -4.78 -11.29 -26.97
C ARG A 3 -4.38 -12.42 -26.01
N ILE A 4 -4.81 -13.65 -26.27
CA ILE A 4 -4.42 -14.82 -25.48
C ILE A 4 -2.91 -15.05 -25.64
N ASN A 5 -2.17 -15.01 -24.53
CA ASN A 5 -0.77 -15.39 -24.53
C ASN A 5 -0.65 -16.92 -24.48
N LEU A 6 -0.44 -17.54 -25.64
CA LEU A 6 -0.38 -19.00 -25.75
C LEU A 6 0.77 -19.65 -24.96
N LYS A 7 1.82 -18.88 -24.60
CA LYS A 7 2.91 -19.37 -23.75
C LYS A 7 2.54 -19.42 -22.27
N LYS A 8 1.51 -18.64 -21.85
CA LYS A 8 1.00 -18.57 -20.48
C LYS A 8 -0.46 -19.05 -20.38
N ALA A 9 -1.01 -19.64 -21.42
CA ALA A 9 -2.37 -20.16 -21.41
C ALA A 9 -2.43 -21.44 -20.56
N ASN A 10 -2.89 -21.32 -19.33
CA ASN A 10 -3.19 -22.47 -18.49
C ASN A 10 -4.65 -22.87 -18.66
N VAL A 11 -4.87 -24.16 -18.98
CA VAL A 11 -6.22 -24.74 -18.94
C VAL A 11 -6.69 -24.74 -17.48
N ALA A 12 -7.87 -24.21 -17.22
CA ALA A 12 -8.46 -24.21 -15.87
C ALA A 12 -8.62 -25.66 -15.39
N ARG A 13 -7.79 -26.08 -14.44
CA ARG A 13 -7.90 -27.39 -13.79
C ARG A 13 -8.94 -27.31 -12.67
N ALA A 14 -9.55 -28.43 -12.34
CA ALA A 14 -10.55 -28.50 -11.27
C ALA A 14 -10.03 -27.92 -9.95
N ASP A 15 -8.78 -28.16 -9.61
CA ASP A 15 -8.13 -27.61 -8.40
C ASP A 15 -7.99 -26.09 -8.46
N THR A 16 -7.69 -25.52 -9.62
CA THR A 16 -7.63 -24.07 -9.82
C THR A 16 -9.01 -23.44 -9.62
N ILE A 17 -10.05 -24.02 -10.21
CA ILE A 17 -11.42 -23.52 -10.04
C ILE A 17 -11.85 -23.62 -8.58
N ARG A 18 -11.55 -24.72 -7.90
CA ARG A 18 -11.84 -24.90 -6.48
C ARG A 18 -11.10 -23.87 -5.63
N TYR A 19 -9.85 -23.60 -5.95
CA TYR A 19 -9.06 -22.55 -5.28
C TYR A 19 -9.71 -21.18 -5.45
N ILE A 20 -10.05 -20.78 -6.69
CA ILE A 20 -10.70 -19.50 -6.99
C ILE A 20 -12.03 -19.38 -6.23
N ASN A 21 -12.90 -20.39 -6.29
CA ASN A 21 -14.19 -20.37 -5.60
C ASN A 21 -14.00 -20.24 -4.08
N ARG A 22 -12.99 -20.88 -3.50
CA ARG A 22 -12.66 -20.72 -2.08
C ARG A 22 -12.25 -19.30 -1.73
N GLN A 23 -11.44 -18.66 -2.58
CA GLN A 23 -11.05 -17.25 -2.39
C GLN A 23 -12.26 -16.32 -2.49
N ILE A 24 -13.15 -16.55 -3.45
CA ILE A 24 -14.39 -15.79 -3.58
C ILE A 24 -15.20 -15.88 -2.29
N VAL A 25 -15.50 -17.08 -1.79
CA VAL A 25 -16.27 -17.28 -0.56
C VAL A 25 -15.60 -16.62 0.64
N LEU A 26 -14.27 -16.77 0.79
CA LEU A 26 -13.53 -16.17 1.91
C LEU A 26 -13.59 -14.64 1.86
N ASN A 27 -13.46 -14.03 0.68
CA ASN A 27 -13.58 -12.59 0.50
C ASN A 27 -14.99 -12.09 0.82
N TYR A 28 -16.04 -12.79 0.39
CA TYR A 28 -17.41 -12.43 0.75
C TYR A 28 -17.63 -12.44 2.27
N VAL A 29 -17.11 -13.46 2.98
CA VAL A 29 -17.16 -13.46 4.45
C VAL A 29 -16.41 -12.27 5.02
N ARG A 30 -15.19 -11.95 4.54
CA ARG A 30 -14.39 -10.83 5.04
C ARG A 30 -15.07 -9.47 4.86
N GLU A 31 -15.73 -9.26 3.71
CA GLU A 31 -16.26 -7.94 3.35
C GLU A 31 -17.67 -7.69 3.85
N LYS A 32 -18.46 -8.76 3.99
CA LYS A 32 -19.89 -8.66 4.30
C LYS A 32 -20.29 -9.33 5.60
N GLU A 33 -19.33 -9.71 6.45
CA GLU A 33 -19.65 -10.35 7.72
C GLU A 33 -20.51 -9.45 8.65
N PRO A 34 -21.54 -10.01 9.34
CA PRO A 34 -21.92 -11.42 9.32
C PRO A 34 -22.80 -11.77 8.11
N ILE A 35 -22.49 -12.85 7.37
CA ILE A 35 -23.17 -13.27 6.14
C ILE A 35 -23.55 -14.76 6.19
N SER A 36 -24.68 -15.14 5.61
CA SER A 36 -25.13 -16.53 5.54
C SER A 36 -24.60 -17.26 4.30
N ARG A 37 -24.56 -18.61 4.35
CA ARG A 37 -24.23 -19.44 3.19
C ARG A 37 -25.19 -19.21 2.01
N ALA A 38 -26.45 -18.89 2.30
CA ALA A 38 -27.48 -18.64 1.28
C ALA A 38 -27.21 -17.33 0.53
N GLU A 39 -26.87 -16.25 1.25
CA GLU A 39 -26.49 -14.96 0.67
C GLU A 39 -25.24 -15.09 -0.19
N ILE A 40 -24.19 -15.79 0.31
CA ILE A 40 -22.98 -16.05 -0.49
C ILE A 40 -23.34 -16.79 -1.79
N SER A 41 -24.19 -17.84 -1.72
CA SER A 41 -24.62 -18.58 -2.91
C SER A 41 -25.40 -17.70 -3.89
N GLN A 42 -26.23 -16.81 -3.40
CA GLN A 42 -27.03 -15.89 -4.22
C GLN A 42 -26.15 -14.85 -4.91
N GLU A 43 -25.23 -14.23 -4.19
CA GLU A 43 -24.40 -13.16 -4.73
C GLU A 43 -23.25 -13.66 -5.65
N THR A 44 -22.74 -14.85 -5.40
CA THR A 44 -21.65 -15.45 -6.19
C THR A 44 -22.14 -16.33 -7.33
N GLU A 45 -23.45 -16.64 -7.40
CA GLU A 45 -24.04 -17.63 -8.29
C GLU A 45 -23.46 -19.06 -8.15
N LEU A 46 -22.65 -19.30 -7.12
CA LEU A 46 -22.15 -20.63 -6.79
C LEU A 46 -23.29 -21.51 -6.26
N GLN A 47 -23.28 -22.78 -6.63
CA GLN A 47 -24.26 -23.74 -6.10
C GLN A 47 -24.16 -23.85 -4.58
N ARG A 48 -25.30 -23.95 -3.88
CA ARG A 48 -25.39 -24.07 -2.41
C ARG A 48 -24.51 -25.18 -1.83
N SER A 49 -24.45 -26.33 -2.53
CA SER A 49 -23.57 -27.44 -2.16
C SER A 49 -22.10 -27.08 -2.21
N THR A 50 -21.68 -26.34 -3.26
CA THR A 50 -20.30 -25.85 -3.41
C THR A 50 -19.93 -24.87 -2.31
N VAL A 51 -20.80 -23.89 -2.01
CA VAL A 51 -20.60 -22.94 -0.91
C VAL A 51 -20.49 -23.69 0.41
N SER A 52 -21.37 -24.69 0.67
CA SER A 52 -21.32 -25.46 1.91
C SER A 52 -20.01 -26.21 2.08
N LEU A 53 -19.51 -26.89 1.05
CA LEU A 53 -18.23 -27.59 1.08
C LEU A 53 -17.07 -26.64 1.35
N ILE A 54 -17.06 -25.47 0.70
CA ILE A 54 -16.01 -24.44 0.88
C ILE A 54 -16.06 -23.87 2.30
N VAL A 55 -17.25 -23.53 2.81
CA VAL A 55 -17.42 -23.01 4.17
C VAL A 55 -16.93 -24.03 5.20
N ASP A 56 -17.24 -25.31 5.03
CA ASP A 56 -16.78 -26.36 5.94
C ASP A 56 -15.25 -26.51 5.89
N GLU A 57 -14.63 -26.41 4.70
CA GLU A 57 -13.17 -26.38 4.55
C GLU A 57 -12.55 -25.17 5.27
N LEU A 58 -13.11 -23.98 5.09
CA LEU A 58 -12.63 -22.74 5.73
C LEU A 58 -12.77 -22.79 7.26
N LYS A 59 -13.86 -23.40 7.78
CA LYS A 59 -14.05 -23.65 9.22
C LYS A 59 -13.02 -24.64 9.76
N GLN A 60 -12.77 -25.74 9.07
CA GLN A 60 -11.75 -26.72 9.46
C GLN A 60 -10.36 -26.11 9.52
N ARG A 61 -10.06 -25.18 8.61
CA ARG A 61 -8.81 -24.39 8.61
C ARG A 61 -8.79 -23.29 9.66
N GLY A 62 -9.88 -23.05 10.38
CA GLY A 62 -9.97 -22.01 11.42
C GLY A 62 -9.98 -20.58 10.88
N LEU A 63 -10.30 -20.38 9.58
CA LEU A 63 -10.37 -19.05 8.96
C LEU A 63 -11.69 -18.33 9.22
N ILE A 64 -12.77 -19.08 9.39
CA ILE A 64 -14.12 -18.56 9.67
C ILE A 64 -14.78 -19.34 10.77
N TYR A 65 -15.80 -18.76 11.39
CA TYR A 65 -16.65 -19.42 12.40
C TYR A 65 -18.12 -19.03 12.22
N GLU A 66 -19.02 -19.83 12.80
CA GLU A 66 -20.45 -19.63 12.74
C GLU A 66 -20.95 -18.95 14.01
N ILE A 67 -21.95 -18.07 13.84
CA ILE A 67 -22.73 -17.45 14.89
C ILE A 67 -24.22 -17.64 14.59
N GLU A 68 -25.09 -17.58 15.61
CA GLU A 68 -26.52 -17.49 15.41
C GLU A 68 -26.92 -16.05 15.10
N GLY A 69 -27.72 -15.88 14.06
CA GLY A 69 -28.32 -14.59 13.71
C GLY A 69 -29.64 -14.34 14.46
N GLU A 70 -30.17 -13.15 14.35
CA GLU A 70 -31.46 -12.79 14.95
C GLU A 70 -32.61 -13.54 14.26
N SER A 71 -33.54 -14.09 15.07
CA SER A 71 -34.72 -14.79 14.56
C SER A 71 -35.82 -13.77 14.22
N THR A 72 -36.32 -13.83 12.98
CA THR A 72 -37.46 -13.03 12.52
C THR A 72 -38.78 -13.83 12.48
N GLY A 73 -38.89 -14.88 13.28
CA GLY A 73 -40.11 -15.71 13.38
C GLY A 73 -39.94 -17.16 12.88
N GLY A 74 -38.71 -17.63 12.74
CA GLY A 74 -38.37 -19.02 12.38
C GLY A 74 -37.10 -19.49 13.07
N ARG A 75 -36.47 -20.58 12.55
CA ARG A 75 -35.15 -21.01 13.04
C ARG A 75 -34.12 -19.90 12.76
N PRO A 76 -33.33 -19.45 13.76
CA PRO A 76 -32.32 -18.46 13.58
C PRO A 76 -31.36 -18.82 12.43
N PRO A 77 -30.98 -17.86 11.55
CA PRO A 77 -30.04 -18.13 10.49
C PRO A 77 -28.63 -18.33 11.06
N THR A 78 -27.89 -19.27 10.50
CA THR A 78 -26.47 -19.42 10.81
C THR A 78 -25.67 -18.44 9.95
N LEU A 79 -24.93 -17.53 10.58
CA LEU A 79 -24.11 -16.51 9.95
C LEU A 79 -22.63 -16.82 10.12
N LEU A 80 -21.83 -16.41 9.16
CA LEU A 80 -20.40 -16.63 9.09
C LEU A 80 -19.65 -15.34 9.45
N ARG A 81 -18.56 -15.49 10.18
CA ARG A 81 -17.60 -14.42 10.48
C ARG A 81 -16.16 -14.87 10.26
N LEU A 82 -15.29 -13.94 9.90
CA LEU A 82 -13.86 -14.17 9.80
C LEU A 82 -13.24 -14.36 11.18
N ARG A 83 -12.38 -15.36 11.33
CA ARG A 83 -11.59 -15.54 12.54
C ARG A 83 -10.26 -14.80 12.40
N ALA A 84 -10.29 -13.49 12.54
CA ALA A 84 -9.12 -12.63 12.32
C ALA A 84 -7.89 -13.04 13.16
N ALA A 85 -8.09 -13.36 14.44
CA ALA A 85 -7.03 -13.67 15.40
C ALA A 85 -6.38 -15.07 15.23
N GLY A 86 -6.87 -15.89 14.31
CA GLY A 86 -6.34 -17.27 14.10
C GLY A 86 -5.07 -17.34 13.25
N TRP A 87 -4.76 -16.29 12.53
CA TRP A 87 -3.71 -16.26 11.50
C TRP A 87 -3.02 -14.91 11.54
N MET A 88 -1.69 -14.93 11.49
CA MET A 88 -0.86 -13.74 11.65
C MET A 88 0.03 -13.52 10.43
N ALA A 89 0.36 -12.29 10.15
CA ALA A 89 1.37 -11.88 9.18
C ALA A 89 2.45 -11.05 9.86
N ILE A 90 3.69 -11.15 9.40
CA ILE A 90 4.76 -10.23 9.77
C ILE A 90 4.92 -9.21 8.66
N GLY A 91 4.85 -7.93 8.99
CA GLY A 91 5.21 -6.81 8.14
C GLY A 91 6.55 -6.24 8.53
N VAL A 92 7.39 -5.97 7.54
CA VAL A 92 8.68 -5.29 7.69
C VAL A 92 8.69 -4.08 6.78
N ASP A 93 8.71 -2.90 7.37
CA ASP A 93 8.89 -1.63 6.66
C ASP A 93 10.33 -1.17 6.87
N ILE A 94 11.15 -1.23 5.82
CA ILE A 94 12.53 -0.73 5.84
C ILE A 94 12.51 0.70 5.28
N GLY A 95 12.25 1.67 6.13
CA GLY A 95 12.29 3.09 5.73
C GLY A 95 13.70 3.68 5.76
N THR A 96 13.83 4.89 5.26
CA THR A 96 15.13 5.61 5.18
C THR A 96 15.71 5.94 6.55
N ALA A 97 14.88 6.38 7.50
CA ALA A 97 15.30 6.71 8.86
C ALA A 97 15.08 5.57 9.86
N GLN A 98 13.97 4.86 9.72
CA GLN A 98 13.54 3.83 10.67
C GLN A 98 13.06 2.58 9.95
N THR A 99 13.38 1.43 10.54
CA THR A 99 12.80 0.13 10.19
C THR A 99 11.76 -0.25 11.24
N THR A 100 10.59 -0.68 10.78
CA THR A 100 9.52 -1.21 11.63
C THR A 100 9.28 -2.67 11.32
N VAL A 101 9.26 -3.53 12.32
CA VAL A 101 8.83 -4.93 12.21
C VAL A 101 7.60 -5.10 13.08
N ALA A 102 6.52 -5.63 12.54
CA ALA A 102 5.28 -5.82 13.29
C ALA A 102 4.59 -7.13 12.95
N VAL A 103 3.76 -7.59 13.86
CA VAL A 103 2.85 -8.72 13.68
C VAL A 103 1.43 -8.20 13.67
N ALA A 104 0.63 -8.63 12.70
CA ALA A 104 -0.77 -8.29 12.62
C ALA A 104 -1.63 -9.50 12.31
N ASP A 105 -2.93 -9.41 12.66
CA ASP A 105 -3.93 -10.40 12.29
C ASP A 105 -4.43 -10.20 10.84
N LEU A 106 -5.34 -11.07 10.38
CA LEU A 106 -5.87 -11.05 9.01
C LEU A 106 -6.67 -9.81 8.62
N VAL A 107 -7.09 -9.00 9.58
CA VAL A 107 -7.76 -7.70 9.31
C VAL A 107 -6.81 -6.51 9.46
N GLY A 108 -5.51 -6.77 9.58
CA GLY A 108 -4.48 -5.73 9.67
C GLY A 108 -4.31 -5.12 11.06
N ARG A 109 -4.93 -5.69 12.11
CA ARG A 109 -4.75 -5.20 13.47
C ARG A 109 -3.39 -5.60 14.01
N VAL A 110 -2.52 -4.61 14.23
CA VAL A 110 -1.17 -4.81 14.79
C VAL A 110 -1.27 -5.26 16.25
N VAL A 111 -0.66 -6.40 16.56
CA VAL A 111 -0.65 -7.01 17.90
C VAL A 111 0.71 -6.89 18.59
N ASP A 112 1.79 -6.77 17.85
CA ASP A 112 3.15 -6.57 18.36
C ASP A 112 3.98 -5.77 17.37
N ARG A 113 4.94 -4.97 17.88
CA ARG A 113 5.75 -4.05 17.05
C ARG A 113 7.12 -3.80 17.67
N GLU A 114 8.12 -3.70 16.81
CA GLU A 114 9.44 -3.17 17.13
C GLU A 114 9.84 -2.11 16.11
N LYS A 115 10.39 -0.98 16.58
CA LYS A 115 10.97 0.08 15.74
C LYS A 115 12.42 0.28 16.10
N PHE A 116 13.25 0.50 15.10
CA PHE A 116 14.66 0.81 15.29
C PHE A 116 15.21 1.66 14.12
N PRO A 117 16.28 2.44 14.34
CA PRO A 117 16.95 3.16 13.26
C PRO A 117 17.43 2.22 12.17
N THR A 118 17.23 2.60 10.92
CA THR A 118 17.78 1.86 9.77
C THR A 118 19.27 2.17 9.67
N ASP A 119 20.11 1.14 9.63
CA ASP A 119 21.55 1.28 9.47
C ASP A 119 21.90 1.45 7.99
N THR A 120 22.92 2.25 7.69
CA THR A 120 23.44 2.40 6.32
C THR A 120 24.14 1.12 5.83
N ASP A 121 24.65 0.27 6.74
CA ASP A 121 25.14 -1.06 6.42
C ASP A 121 23.96 -2.04 6.26
N VAL A 122 23.78 -2.52 5.04
CA VAL A 122 22.73 -3.51 4.70
C VAL A 122 22.78 -4.76 5.59
N ARG A 123 23.98 -5.21 5.97
CA ARG A 123 24.14 -6.40 6.82
C ARG A 123 23.74 -6.15 8.27
N ALA A 124 23.98 -4.95 8.78
CA ALA A 124 23.53 -4.56 10.12
C ALA A 124 22.00 -4.49 10.18
N THR A 125 21.37 -3.81 9.22
CA THR A 125 19.90 -3.77 9.09
C THR A 125 19.32 -5.17 8.94
N PHE A 126 19.87 -6.01 8.06
CA PHE A 126 19.38 -7.40 7.87
C PHE A 126 19.44 -8.23 9.14
N ARG A 127 20.57 -8.19 9.88
CA ARG A 127 20.71 -8.92 11.15
C ARG A 127 19.63 -8.50 12.14
N ARG A 128 19.34 -7.20 12.24
CA ARG A 128 18.36 -6.69 13.17
C ARG A 128 16.93 -7.07 12.79
N VAL A 129 16.57 -6.92 11.51
CA VAL A 129 15.29 -7.40 10.95
C VAL A 129 15.10 -8.89 11.23
N THR A 130 16.09 -9.71 10.90
CA THR A 130 16.04 -11.17 11.10
C THR A 130 15.85 -11.53 12.57
N SER A 131 16.57 -10.86 13.48
CA SER A 131 16.45 -11.09 14.92
C SER A 131 15.05 -10.77 15.44
N SER A 132 14.47 -9.64 15.01
CA SER A 132 13.10 -9.22 15.37
C SER A 132 12.06 -10.21 14.84
N VAL A 133 12.17 -10.59 13.56
CA VAL A 133 11.28 -11.57 12.92
C VAL A 133 11.34 -12.93 13.65
N GLN A 134 12.54 -13.44 13.91
CA GLN A 134 12.71 -14.72 14.63
C GLN A 134 12.16 -14.67 16.06
N ARG A 135 12.27 -13.52 16.73
CA ARG A 135 11.64 -13.31 18.03
C ARG A 135 10.12 -13.39 17.93
N PHE A 136 9.51 -12.73 16.96
CA PHE A 136 8.06 -12.76 16.77
C PHE A 136 7.54 -14.16 16.38
N ILE A 137 8.29 -14.92 15.56
CA ILE A 137 7.95 -16.31 15.23
C ILE A 137 7.90 -17.19 16.48
N LYS A 138 8.75 -16.93 17.48
CA LYS A 138 8.75 -17.69 18.75
C LYS A 138 7.58 -17.34 19.66
N ILE A 139 7.14 -16.08 19.62
CA ILE A 139 6.07 -15.56 20.50
C ILE A 139 4.68 -15.83 19.91
N HIS A 140 4.52 -15.64 18.61
CA HIS A 140 3.24 -15.74 17.92
C HIS A 140 3.16 -17.04 17.13
N ARG A 141 1.96 -17.63 17.11
CA ARG A 141 1.67 -18.86 16.34
C ARG A 141 0.95 -18.53 15.05
N ASN A 142 0.96 -19.51 14.12
CA ASN A 142 0.22 -19.41 12.85
C ASN A 142 0.59 -18.19 12.00
N ILE A 143 1.90 -17.90 11.92
CA ILE A 143 2.40 -16.85 11.04
C ILE A 143 2.44 -17.40 9.61
N GLU A 144 1.69 -16.75 8.71
CA GLU A 144 1.49 -17.18 7.33
C GLU A 144 2.63 -16.78 6.39
N GLY A 145 3.34 -15.72 6.73
CA GLY A 145 4.43 -15.22 5.92
C GLY A 145 4.93 -13.87 6.39
N ILE A 146 5.91 -13.38 5.66
CA ILE A 146 6.58 -12.10 5.89
C ILE A 146 6.42 -11.24 4.65
N GLY A 147 5.83 -10.07 4.80
CA GLY A 147 5.82 -9.03 3.77
C GLY A 147 6.86 -7.97 4.10
N VAL A 148 7.60 -7.52 3.10
CA VAL A 148 8.63 -6.50 3.27
C VAL A 148 8.43 -5.40 2.25
N CYS A 149 8.42 -4.14 2.66
CA CYS A 149 8.51 -3.02 1.76
C CYS A 149 9.82 -2.26 1.94
N VAL A 150 10.34 -1.72 0.83
CA VAL A 150 11.60 -0.97 0.77
C VAL A 150 11.46 0.23 -0.16
N PRO A 151 12.15 1.36 0.11
CA PRO A 151 12.12 2.54 -0.75
C PRO A 151 13.07 2.38 -1.93
N GLY A 152 12.61 1.84 -3.04
CA GLY A 152 13.41 1.65 -4.24
C GLY A 152 12.93 0.54 -5.14
N LEU A 153 13.75 0.20 -6.14
CA LEU A 153 13.37 -0.76 -7.17
C LEU A 153 13.51 -2.20 -6.68
N VAL A 154 12.44 -2.98 -6.82
CA VAL A 154 12.37 -4.39 -6.43
C VAL A 154 11.97 -5.24 -7.64
N ASP A 155 12.68 -6.33 -7.86
CA ASP A 155 12.25 -7.37 -8.79
C ASP A 155 11.12 -8.20 -8.16
N PRO A 156 9.89 -8.13 -8.68
CA PRO A 156 8.74 -8.78 -8.07
C PRO A 156 8.77 -10.31 -8.15
N GLU A 157 9.52 -10.89 -9.10
CA GLU A 157 9.60 -12.33 -9.27
C GLU A 157 10.52 -12.96 -8.22
N THR A 158 11.65 -12.32 -7.94
CA THR A 158 12.65 -12.84 -7.01
C THR A 158 12.58 -12.25 -5.61
N GLY A 159 11.95 -11.07 -5.45
CA GLY A 159 11.98 -10.28 -4.22
C GLY A 159 13.38 -9.74 -3.92
N THR A 160 14.16 -9.47 -4.98
CA THR A 160 15.47 -8.85 -4.87
C THR A 160 15.32 -7.33 -4.90
N ALA A 161 15.83 -6.64 -3.89
CA ALA A 161 15.98 -5.18 -3.92
C ALA A 161 17.10 -4.83 -4.90
N LEU A 162 16.72 -4.43 -6.13
CA LEU A 162 17.67 -4.13 -7.21
C LEU A 162 18.48 -2.89 -6.92
N PHE A 163 17.82 -1.86 -6.41
CA PHE A 163 18.48 -0.62 -6.02
C PHE A 163 17.65 0.17 -5.00
N ILE A 164 18.28 0.50 -3.86
CA ILE A 164 17.73 1.42 -2.85
C ILE A 164 18.60 2.67 -2.84
N PRO A 165 18.15 3.78 -3.45
CA PRO A 165 18.98 4.96 -3.73
C PRO A 165 19.57 5.59 -2.47
N HIS A 166 18.78 5.77 -1.43
CA HIS A 166 19.18 6.43 -0.17
C HIS A 166 20.42 5.79 0.46
N PHE A 167 20.46 4.46 0.50
CA PHE A 167 21.58 3.69 1.09
C PHE A 167 22.60 3.24 0.05
N LYS A 168 22.34 3.43 -1.24
CA LYS A 168 23.13 2.89 -2.37
C LYS A 168 23.26 1.36 -2.33
N TRP A 169 22.30 0.67 -1.70
CA TRP A 169 22.24 -0.78 -1.69
C TRP A 169 21.85 -1.31 -3.07
N ARG A 170 22.51 -2.37 -3.51
CA ARG A 170 22.28 -2.95 -4.84
C ARG A 170 22.18 -4.46 -4.78
N ASN A 171 21.28 -5.01 -5.59
CA ASN A 171 21.13 -6.45 -5.82
C ASN A 171 21.07 -7.26 -4.52
N TRP A 172 20.32 -6.77 -3.54
CA TRP A 172 20.14 -7.45 -2.27
C TRP A 172 19.04 -8.51 -2.39
N PRO A 173 19.38 -9.84 -2.31
CA PRO A 173 18.41 -10.93 -2.45
C PRO A 173 17.56 -11.10 -1.18
N LEU A 174 16.88 -10.03 -0.77
CA LEU A 174 16.23 -9.89 0.54
C LEU A 174 15.22 -11.00 0.82
N ALA A 175 14.33 -11.31 -0.14
CA ALA A 175 13.34 -12.38 0.05
C ALA A 175 14.02 -13.75 0.28
N SER A 176 15.03 -14.07 -0.51
CA SER A 176 15.76 -15.34 -0.42
C SER A 176 16.52 -15.46 0.90
N GLU A 177 17.22 -14.41 1.33
CA GLU A 177 17.97 -14.41 2.59
C GLU A 177 17.04 -14.54 3.80
N LEU A 178 15.92 -13.77 3.81
CA LEU A 178 14.97 -13.81 4.91
C LEU A 178 14.21 -15.14 4.96
N ARG A 179 13.83 -15.69 3.81
CA ARG A 179 13.21 -17.03 3.72
C ARG A 179 14.13 -18.12 4.29
N LYS A 180 15.43 -18.10 3.97
CA LYS A 180 16.42 -19.04 4.54
C LYS A 180 16.56 -18.89 6.05
N ALA A 181 16.43 -17.66 6.58
CA ALA A 181 16.61 -17.41 8.00
C ALA A 181 15.38 -17.75 8.85
N THR A 182 14.18 -17.87 8.24
CA THR A 182 12.90 -17.97 8.96
C THR A 182 12.05 -19.18 8.60
N ASP A 183 12.34 -19.80 7.45
CA ASP A 183 11.55 -20.92 6.86
C ASP A 183 10.08 -20.52 6.55
N LEU A 184 9.81 -19.22 6.39
CA LEU A 184 8.49 -18.69 6.04
C LEU A 184 8.48 -18.15 4.61
N PRO A 185 7.30 -18.13 3.94
CA PRO A 185 7.13 -17.39 2.69
C PRO A 185 7.46 -15.91 2.89
N VAL A 186 8.21 -15.33 1.96
CA VAL A 186 8.60 -13.90 1.99
C VAL A 186 8.22 -13.26 0.67
N THR A 187 7.51 -12.14 0.75
CA THR A 187 7.17 -11.27 -0.39
C THR A 187 7.77 -9.90 -0.15
N VAL A 188 8.47 -9.36 -1.14
CA VAL A 188 9.10 -8.04 -1.08
C VAL A 188 8.57 -7.19 -2.22
N ASP A 189 8.23 -5.92 -1.95
CA ASP A 189 7.86 -4.96 -2.98
C ASP A 189 8.37 -3.55 -2.63
N ASN A 190 8.25 -2.64 -3.57
CA ASN A 190 8.44 -1.22 -3.36
C ASN A 190 7.42 -0.68 -2.35
N ASP A 191 7.79 0.34 -1.58
CA ASP A 191 6.97 0.94 -0.53
C ASP A 191 5.68 1.59 -1.06
N ALA A 192 5.71 2.29 -2.20
CA ALA A 192 4.52 2.89 -2.81
C ALA A 192 3.58 1.83 -3.41
N ASN A 193 4.12 0.76 -4.02
CA ASN A 193 3.35 -0.40 -4.47
C ASN A 193 2.66 -1.10 -3.28
N ALA A 194 3.41 -1.33 -2.21
CA ALA A 194 2.88 -1.93 -0.99
C ALA A 194 1.80 -1.04 -0.35
N ALA A 195 2.02 0.28 -0.29
CA ALA A 195 1.03 1.24 0.19
C ALA A 195 -0.25 1.24 -0.66
N ALA A 196 -0.14 1.16 -1.99
CA ALA A 196 -1.30 1.05 -2.87
C ALA A 196 -2.06 -0.27 -2.62
N LEU A 197 -1.34 -1.36 -2.38
CA LEU A 197 -1.95 -2.64 -2.02
C LEU A 197 -2.68 -2.54 -0.67
N ALA A 198 -2.14 -1.80 0.31
CA ALA A 198 -2.81 -1.56 1.59
C ALA A 198 -4.11 -0.79 1.43
N GLU A 199 -4.13 0.25 0.60
CA GLU A 199 -5.36 0.99 0.30
C GLU A 199 -6.41 0.10 -0.36
N LEU A 200 -6.00 -0.76 -1.31
CA LEU A 200 -6.91 -1.71 -1.96
C LEU A 200 -7.57 -2.67 -0.96
N TRP A 201 -6.82 -3.13 0.05
CA TRP A 201 -7.29 -4.17 0.97
C TRP A 201 -7.85 -3.65 2.29
N LEU A 202 -7.34 -2.53 2.79
CA LEU A 202 -7.59 -2.02 4.15
C LEU A 202 -8.00 -0.54 4.15
N GLY A 203 -8.03 0.08 2.98
CA GLY A 203 -8.30 1.48 2.81
C GLY A 203 -9.78 1.85 3.04
N ARG A 204 -10.09 3.07 2.66
CA ARG A 204 -11.40 3.68 2.88
C ARG A 204 -12.52 2.97 2.10
N PRO A 205 -13.75 2.94 2.67
CA PRO A 205 -14.89 2.28 2.02
C PRO A 205 -15.22 2.79 0.62
N GLU A 206 -14.95 4.08 0.34
CA GLU A 206 -15.26 4.72 -0.93
C GLU A 206 -14.47 4.16 -2.12
N ILE A 207 -13.37 3.45 -1.86
CA ILE A 207 -12.54 2.85 -2.92
C ILE A 207 -12.71 1.33 -3.04
N ARG A 208 -13.62 0.71 -2.29
CA ARG A 208 -13.80 -0.75 -2.30
C ARG A 208 -14.16 -1.32 -3.67
N ASP A 209 -14.95 -0.57 -4.44
CA ASP A 209 -15.39 -0.95 -5.78
C ASP A 209 -14.50 -0.38 -6.89
N VAL A 210 -13.48 0.43 -6.51
CA VAL A 210 -12.52 1.03 -7.45
C VAL A 210 -11.50 0.00 -7.86
N ARG A 211 -11.31 -0.15 -9.18
CA ARG A 211 -10.38 -1.12 -9.75
C ARG A 211 -9.11 -0.49 -10.28
N ASP A 212 -9.18 0.77 -10.70
CA ASP A 212 -8.09 1.50 -11.33
C ASP A 212 -7.80 2.78 -10.54
N PHE A 213 -6.78 2.78 -9.72
CA PHE A 213 -6.37 3.96 -8.98
C PHE A 213 -4.85 4.12 -8.89
N ILE A 214 -4.41 5.33 -8.58
CA ILE A 214 -3.01 5.65 -8.34
C ILE A 214 -2.86 6.14 -6.91
N LEU A 215 -1.94 5.56 -6.16
CA LEU A 215 -1.48 6.10 -4.89
C LEU A 215 -0.23 6.94 -5.11
N VAL A 216 -0.21 8.13 -4.55
CA VAL A 216 0.95 9.02 -4.49
C VAL A 216 1.43 9.04 -3.05
N LEU A 217 2.57 8.41 -2.79
CA LEU A 217 3.21 8.36 -1.47
C LEU A 217 4.21 9.51 -1.36
N VAL A 218 3.91 10.48 -0.50
CA VAL A 218 4.77 11.63 -0.24
C VAL A 218 5.43 11.45 1.11
N GLU A 219 6.74 11.33 1.07
CA GLU A 219 7.61 11.20 2.23
C GLU A 219 8.91 11.99 1.99
N GLU A 220 10.04 11.55 2.54
CA GLU A 220 11.35 12.12 2.23
C GLU A 220 11.59 12.21 0.70
N GLY A 221 11.10 11.19 -0.05
CA GLY A 221 10.95 11.17 -1.49
C GLY A 221 9.49 11.22 -1.93
N LEU A 222 9.25 10.86 -3.20
CA LEU A 222 7.91 10.73 -3.77
C LEU A 222 7.83 9.47 -4.63
N GLY A 223 6.99 8.52 -4.21
CA GLY A 223 6.71 7.29 -4.94
C GLY A 223 5.28 7.24 -5.47
N THR A 224 5.02 6.38 -6.44
CA THR A 224 3.66 6.09 -6.91
C THR A 224 3.41 4.60 -7.03
N GLY A 225 2.29 4.13 -6.50
CA GLY A 225 1.78 2.78 -6.70
C GLY A 225 0.58 2.80 -7.62
N ILE A 226 0.57 1.95 -8.63
CA ILE A 226 -0.48 1.91 -9.67
C ILE A 226 -1.27 0.63 -9.51
N ILE A 227 -2.58 0.77 -9.33
CA ILE A 227 -3.51 -0.36 -9.36
C ILE A 227 -4.29 -0.31 -10.67
N PHE A 228 -4.22 -1.39 -11.44
CA PHE A 228 -5.04 -1.63 -12.63
C PHE A 228 -5.75 -2.97 -12.53
N ASP A 229 -7.04 -2.95 -12.81
CA ASP A 229 -7.91 -4.14 -12.73
C ASP A 229 -7.80 -4.84 -11.35
N GLY A 230 -7.69 -4.04 -10.26
CA GLY A 230 -7.53 -4.52 -8.90
C GLY A 230 -6.18 -5.19 -8.60
N GLN A 231 -5.15 -4.93 -9.38
CA GLN A 231 -3.82 -5.50 -9.21
C GLN A 231 -2.74 -4.42 -9.31
N VAL A 232 -1.66 -4.60 -8.56
CA VAL A 232 -0.48 -3.73 -8.67
C VAL A 232 0.13 -3.89 -10.07
N TYR A 233 0.25 -2.78 -10.79
CA TYR A 233 0.94 -2.74 -12.08
C TYR A 233 2.44 -2.53 -11.86
N GLN A 234 3.21 -3.60 -11.95
CA GLN A 234 4.66 -3.58 -11.69
C GLN A 234 5.52 -3.29 -12.93
N GLY A 235 4.95 -3.43 -14.15
CA GLY A 235 5.71 -3.23 -15.38
C GLY A 235 6.81 -4.29 -15.59
N VAL A 236 7.81 -3.92 -16.38
CA VAL A 236 8.97 -4.78 -16.64
C VAL A 236 9.95 -4.66 -15.47
N ALA A 237 10.33 -5.77 -14.87
CA ALA A 237 11.27 -5.85 -13.75
C ALA A 237 10.91 -4.96 -12.54
N GLY A 238 9.61 -4.72 -12.32
CA GLY A 238 9.15 -3.89 -11.20
C GLY A 238 9.35 -2.38 -11.40
N ALA A 239 9.67 -1.90 -12.61
CA ALA A 239 10.03 -0.51 -12.86
C ALA A 239 8.85 0.42 -13.20
N ALA A 240 7.60 -0.04 -13.09
CA ALA A 240 6.45 0.85 -13.23
C ALA A 240 6.28 1.71 -11.96
N GLY A 241 5.65 2.88 -12.12
CA GLY A 241 5.37 3.74 -10.98
C GLY A 241 6.50 4.72 -10.61
N GLU A 242 7.58 4.80 -11.36
CA GLU A 242 8.69 5.75 -11.12
C GLU A 242 8.34 7.21 -11.51
N PHE A 243 7.07 7.62 -11.36
CA PHE A 243 6.61 8.95 -11.74
C PHE A 243 7.16 10.07 -10.84
N GLY A 244 7.65 9.76 -9.64
CA GLY A 244 8.41 10.72 -8.84
C GLY A 244 9.58 11.34 -9.62
N HIS A 245 10.13 10.60 -10.58
CA HIS A 245 11.23 11.03 -11.43
C HIS A 245 10.79 11.66 -12.77
N MET A 246 9.49 11.83 -13.05
CA MET A 246 9.07 12.57 -14.24
C MET A 246 9.46 14.04 -14.15
N THR A 247 9.93 14.62 -15.23
CA THR A 247 10.26 16.05 -15.31
C THR A 247 8.99 16.89 -15.28
N ILE A 248 8.90 17.84 -14.32
CA ILE A 248 7.75 18.76 -14.22
C ILE A 248 8.17 20.23 -14.29
N GLY A 249 9.45 20.55 -14.18
CA GLY A 249 9.92 21.93 -14.20
C GLY A 249 11.42 22.05 -13.98
N LYS A 250 11.89 23.29 -13.75
CA LYS A 250 13.27 23.63 -13.41
C LYS A 250 13.34 24.44 -12.13
N GLY A 251 14.46 24.38 -11.45
CA GLY A 251 14.70 25.20 -10.26
C GLY A 251 14.01 24.66 -9.00
N ALA A 252 13.94 23.35 -8.85
CA ALA A 252 13.46 22.72 -7.63
C ALA A 252 14.35 23.11 -6.43
N PRO A 253 13.77 23.16 -5.21
CA PRO A 253 14.53 23.54 -4.01
C PRO A 253 15.54 22.48 -3.57
N VAL A 254 15.41 21.24 -4.05
CA VAL A 254 16.29 20.11 -3.74
C VAL A 254 16.50 19.24 -4.98
N ALA A 255 17.56 18.45 -5.00
CA ALA A 255 17.69 17.36 -5.97
C ALA A 255 16.89 16.13 -5.52
N CYS A 256 16.34 15.36 -6.46
CA CYS A 256 15.70 14.07 -6.17
C CYS A 256 16.74 12.99 -5.82
N ALA A 257 16.27 11.82 -5.41
CA ALA A 257 17.15 10.68 -5.08
C ALA A 257 18.09 10.25 -6.22
N ALA A 258 17.71 10.52 -7.49
CA ALA A 258 18.54 10.29 -8.67
C ALA A 258 19.47 11.48 -9.03
N GLY A 259 19.44 12.57 -8.25
CA GLY A 259 20.29 13.73 -8.44
C GLY A 259 19.74 14.80 -9.41
N SER A 260 18.50 14.71 -9.87
CA SER A 260 17.87 15.69 -10.75
C SER A 260 17.12 16.75 -9.95
N GLU A 261 17.20 18.01 -10.41
CA GLU A 261 16.44 19.15 -9.88
C GLU A 261 15.21 19.50 -10.73
N GLU A 262 14.83 18.62 -11.65
CA GLU A 262 13.72 18.84 -12.58
C GLU A 262 12.54 17.88 -12.36
N CYS A 263 12.72 16.82 -11.54
CA CYS A 263 11.73 15.79 -11.35
C CYS A 263 10.68 16.14 -10.29
N TRP A 264 9.52 15.52 -10.35
CA TRP A 264 8.38 15.77 -9.47
C TRP A 264 8.74 15.66 -7.98
N GLU A 265 9.51 14.63 -7.59
CA GLU A 265 10.01 14.46 -6.22
C GLU A 265 10.78 15.68 -5.73
N ALA A 266 11.63 16.28 -6.57
CA ALA A 266 12.42 17.44 -6.22
C ALA A 266 11.58 18.68 -5.87
N PHE A 267 10.34 18.74 -6.37
CA PHE A 267 9.38 19.81 -6.09
C PHE A 267 8.38 19.45 -5.00
N ALA A 268 7.96 18.20 -4.88
CA ALA A 268 6.76 17.85 -4.12
C ALA A 268 7.00 16.93 -2.91
N SER A 269 8.26 16.58 -2.61
CA SER A 269 8.62 15.78 -1.43
C SER A 269 8.59 16.59 -0.13
N GLU A 270 8.64 15.89 1.01
CA GLU A 270 8.79 16.52 2.34
C GLU A 270 10.07 17.35 2.44
N ARG A 271 11.20 16.83 1.89
CA ARG A 271 12.47 17.57 1.84
C ARG A 271 12.32 18.91 1.12
N ALA A 272 11.65 18.91 -0.02
CA ALA A 272 11.38 20.11 -0.80
C ALA A 272 10.55 21.12 0.02
N THR A 273 9.55 20.65 0.72
CA THR A 273 8.68 21.48 1.57
C THR A 273 9.44 22.11 2.74
N LEU A 274 10.28 21.32 3.42
CA LEU A 274 11.12 21.80 4.53
C LEU A 274 12.11 22.88 4.06
N VAL A 275 12.74 22.70 2.90
CA VAL A 275 13.65 23.69 2.33
C VAL A 275 12.90 24.98 1.97
N ARG A 276 11.71 24.92 1.37
CA ARG A 276 10.87 26.10 1.12
C ARG A 276 10.53 26.85 2.40
N TYR A 277 10.17 26.12 3.44
CA TYR A 277 9.90 26.73 4.74
C TYR A 277 11.11 27.47 5.28
N LYS A 278 12.29 26.84 5.27
CA LYS A 278 13.55 27.46 5.70
C LYS A 278 13.87 28.73 4.90
N GLN A 279 13.71 28.69 3.57
CA GLN A 279 13.93 29.84 2.69
C GLN A 279 13.00 31.01 3.02
N ARG A 280 11.71 30.75 3.28
CA ARG A 280 10.72 31.78 3.64
C ARG A 280 11.00 32.44 4.99
N ARG A 281 11.69 31.74 5.87
CA ARG A 281 12.13 32.28 7.16
C ARG A 281 13.47 33.03 7.10
N GLY A 282 13.97 33.32 5.89
CA GLY A 282 15.23 34.05 5.70
C GLY A 282 16.49 33.22 5.90
N GLY A 283 16.38 31.88 5.83
CA GLY A 283 17.54 30.98 5.94
C GLY A 283 18.21 30.95 7.32
N VAL A 284 17.56 31.51 8.35
CA VAL A 284 18.09 31.49 9.72
C VAL A 284 18.20 30.03 10.16
N ASP A 285 19.42 29.61 10.54
CA ASP A 285 19.67 28.33 11.19
C ASP A 285 19.01 28.37 12.58
N GLY A 286 17.77 27.96 12.60
CA GLY A 286 17.00 27.64 13.80
C GLY A 286 16.78 26.14 13.79
N ASP A 287 16.24 25.62 14.88
CA ASP A 287 16.03 24.19 15.10
C ASP A 287 15.56 23.44 13.82
N GLU A 288 16.27 22.38 13.45
CA GLU A 288 15.81 21.45 12.41
C GLU A 288 14.46 20.91 12.84
N ILE A 289 13.42 21.23 12.06
CA ILE A 289 12.08 20.74 12.31
C ILE A 289 11.77 19.54 11.44
N THR A 290 10.97 18.62 11.96
CA THR A 290 10.41 17.52 11.19
C THR A 290 9.26 18.02 10.30
N PHE A 291 8.90 17.23 9.30
CA PHE A 291 7.76 17.56 8.43
C PHE A 291 6.44 17.62 9.21
N LEU A 292 6.24 16.72 10.20
CA LEU A 292 5.09 16.77 11.09
C LEU A 292 5.02 18.06 11.91
N GLN A 293 6.15 18.51 12.45
CA GLN A 293 6.21 19.79 13.16
C GLN A 293 5.92 20.99 12.23
N LEU A 294 6.30 20.91 10.96
CA LEU A 294 5.93 21.92 9.96
C LEU A 294 4.42 21.96 9.76
N ILE A 295 3.77 20.79 9.65
CA ILE A 295 2.30 20.69 9.53
C ILE A 295 1.64 21.29 10.79
N ASP A 296 2.11 20.95 11.98
CA ASP A 296 1.58 21.51 13.24
C ASP A 296 1.70 23.04 13.28
N LYS A 297 2.84 23.59 12.85
CA LYS A 297 3.04 25.06 12.73
C LYS A 297 2.04 25.68 11.74
N ALA A 298 1.77 25.03 10.61
CA ALA A 298 0.80 25.53 9.65
C ALA A 298 -0.63 25.56 10.23
N PHE A 299 -1.03 24.56 11.00
CA PHE A 299 -2.28 24.57 11.75
C PHE A 299 -2.30 25.66 12.84
N ALA A 300 -1.15 25.94 13.46
CA ALA A 300 -0.98 27.05 14.40
C ALA A 300 -0.86 28.44 13.71
N GLN A 301 -1.19 28.53 12.43
CA GLN A 301 -1.24 29.77 11.65
C GLN A 301 0.14 30.38 11.30
N ASP A 302 1.25 29.60 11.36
CA ASP A 302 2.53 30.03 10.80
C ASP A 302 2.40 30.21 9.29
N GLN A 303 2.54 31.44 8.82
CA GLN A 303 2.31 31.80 7.43
C GLN A 303 3.35 31.15 6.50
N ALA A 304 4.63 31.09 6.89
CA ALA A 304 5.68 30.48 6.12
C ALA A 304 5.46 28.96 5.94
N ALA A 305 4.97 28.28 6.98
CA ALA A 305 4.64 26.87 6.92
C ALA A 305 3.43 26.60 6.02
N LYS A 306 2.39 27.43 6.10
CA LYS A 306 1.22 27.33 5.20
C LYS A 306 1.61 27.51 3.74
N GLU A 307 2.39 28.56 3.43
CA GLU A 307 2.81 28.84 2.06
C GLU A 307 3.70 27.73 1.48
N ALA A 308 4.59 27.14 2.32
CA ALA A 308 5.40 26.01 1.90
C ALA A 308 4.55 24.77 1.56
N LEU A 309 3.51 24.49 2.36
CA LEU A 309 2.57 23.39 2.10
C LEU A 309 1.70 23.66 0.88
N LEU A 310 1.20 24.88 0.68
CA LEU A 310 0.39 25.24 -0.49
C LEU A 310 1.19 25.14 -1.79
N GLU A 311 2.46 25.59 -1.79
CA GLU A 311 3.32 25.43 -2.95
C GLU A 311 3.60 23.95 -3.24
N THR A 312 3.79 23.13 -2.22
CA THR A 312 3.90 21.67 -2.38
C THR A 312 2.63 21.09 -2.97
N ALA A 313 1.44 21.54 -2.50
CA ALA A 313 0.15 21.12 -3.04
C ALA A 313 -0.03 21.49 -4.52
N TYR A 314 0.46 22.67 -4.93
CA TYR A 314 0.50 23.08 -6.33
C TYR A 314 1.31 22.08 -7.18
N TYR A 315 2.52 21.71 -6.77
CA TYR A 315 3.33 20.76 -7.51
C TYR A 315 2.78 19.33 -7.46
N LEU A 316 2.12 18.94 -6.36
CA LEU A 316 1.37 17.68 -6.30
C LEU A 316 0.24 17.69 -7.32
N GLY A 317 -0.52 18.79 -7.41
CA GLY A 317 -1.59 18.95 -8.39
C GLY A 317 -1.11 18.88 -9.84
N LEU A 318 0.05 19.47 -10.17
CA LEU A 318 0.65 19.38 -11.51
C LEU A 318 1.03 17.92 -11.86
N GLY A 319 1.69 17.23 -10.96
CA GLY A 319 2.09 15.84 -11.18
C GLY A 319 0.88 14.92 -11.34
N ILE A 320 -0.12 15.06 -10.46
CA ILE A 320 -1.38 14.30 -10.53
C ILE A 320 -2.12 14.61 -11.85
N ALA A 321 -2.13 15.86 -12.32
CA ALA A 321 -2.71 16.21 -13.61
C ALA A 321 -2.03 15.49 -14.79
N ASN A 322 -0.71 15.29 -14.72
CA ASN A 322 0.02 14.54 -15.73
C ASN A 322 -0.30 13.03 -15.67
N LEU A 323 -0.41 12.45 -14.46
CA LEU A 323 -0.83 11.06 -14.28
C LEU A 323 -2.23 10.83 -14.80
N THR A 324 -3.17 11.72 -14.49
CA THR A 324 -4.57 11.58 -14.94
C THR A 324 -4.71 11.70 -16.45
N LYS A 325 -3.90 12.55 -17.12
CA LYS A 325 -3.86 12.63 -18.58
C LYS A 325 -3.34 11.34 -19.23
N GLY A 326 -2.36 10.69 -18.61
CA GLY A 326 -1.71 9.51 -19.18
C GLY A 326 -2.43 8.20 -18.88
N LEU A 327 -2.99 8.06 -17.67
CA LEU A 327 -3.48 6.80 -17.15
C LEU A 327 -5.00 6.78 -16.88
N SER A 328 -5.65 7.96 -16.77
CA SER A 328 -7.09 8.10 -16.54
C SER A 328 -7.62 7.20 -15.40
N PRO A 329 -7.05 7.29 -14.18
CA PRO A 329 -7.50 6.48 -13.05
C PRO A 329 -8.90 6.90 -12.60
N GLU A 330 -9.64 6.00 -11.96
CA GLU A 330 -10.91 6.31 -11.31
C GLU A 330 -10.73 7.24 -10.10
N VAL A 331 -9.62 7.05 -9.36
CA VAL A 331 -9.30 7.78 -8.12
C VAL A 331 -7.79 7.98 -8.01
N VAL A 332 -7.38 9.06 -7.34
CA VAL A 332 -5.99 9.23 -6.85
C VAL A 332 -6.01 9.32 -5.33
N ILE A 333 -5.11 8.61 -4.68
CA ILE A 333 -4.97 8.62 -3.22
C ILE A 333 -3.64 9.26 -2.85
N LEU A 334 -3.68 10.26 -1.98
CA LEU A 334 -2.49 10.92 -1.43
C LEU A 334 -2.18 10.31 -0.06
N ALA A 335 -1.01 9.71 0.07
CA ALA A 335 -0.54 9.03 1.27
C ALA A 335 0.79 9.59 1.78
N GLY A 336 1.20 9.17 2.97
CA GLY A 336 2.34 9.71 3.72
C GLY A 336 1.91 10.81 4.69
N ASP A 337 2.87 11.42 5.38
CA ASP A 337 2.60 12.43 6.41
C ASP A 337 1.85 13.66 5.86
N ILE A 338 2.00 13.96 4.57
CA ILE A 338 1.28 15.04 3.87
C ILE A 338 -0.25 14.87 3.95
N ALA A 339 -0.75 13.65 4.10
CA ALA A 339 -2.20 13.40 4.24
C ALA A 339 -2.80 14.08 5.47
N ARG A 340 -2.00 14.31 6.53
CA ARG A 340 -2.41 15.07 7.73
C ARG A 340 -2.68 16.54 7.42
N ALA A 341 -1.99 17.10 6.41
CA ALA A 341 -2.19 18.48 5.96
C ALA A 341 -3.39 18.62 5.02
N TRP A 342 -4.13 17.55 4.71
CA TRP A 342 -5.23 17.54 3.74
C TRP A 342 -6.22 18.70 3.88
N PRO A 343 -6.69 19.08 5.11
CA PRO A 343 -7.60 20.22 5.27
C PRO A 343 -7.01 21.55 4.79
N LEU A 344 -5.70 21.72 4.80
CA LEU A 344 -4.99 22.93 4.38
C LEU A 344 -4.69 22.94 2.88
N ILE A 345 -4.35 21.77 2.30
CA ILE A 345 -3.78 21.67 0.95
C ILE A 345 -4.77 21.24 -0.13
N SER A 346 -5.90 20.64 0.25
CA SER A 346 -6.83 20.02 -0.70
C SER A 346 -7.43 21.02 -1.70
N GLY A 347 -7.64 22.27 -1.29
CA GLY A 347 -8.17 23.33 -2.15
C GLY A 347 -7.20 23.68 -3.27
N GLU A 348 -5.92 23.95 -2.95
CA GLU A 348 -4.88 24.29 -3.90
C GLU A 348 -4.62 23.13 -4.87
N LEU A 349 -4.47 21.91 -4.34
CA LEU A 349 -4.24 20.71 -5.15
C LEU A 349 -5.37 20.52 -6.18
N ARG A 350 -6.64 20.60 -5.76
CA ARG A 350 -7.78 20.43 -6.67
C ARG A 350 -7.90 21.56 -7.68
N SER A 351 -7.62 22.80 -7.27
CA SER A 351 -7.60 23.96 -8.16
C SER A 351 -6.54 23.78 -9.26
N THR A 352 -5.34 23.37 -8.88
CA THR A 352 -4.24 23.11 -9.82
C THR A 352 -4.58 21.97 -10.77
N LEU A 353 -5.13 20.87 -10.24
CA LEU A 353 -5.58 19.75 -11.06
C LEU A 353 -6.62 20.19 -12.09
N ALA A 354 -7.63 20.96 -11.68
CA ALA A 354 -8.69 21.47 -12.55
C ALA A 354 -8.15 22.41 -13.64
N ALA A 355 -7.21 23.29 -13.30
CA ALA A 355 -6.59 24.21 -14.25
C ALA A 355 -5.70 23.52 -15.30
N ASN A 356 -5.26 22.28 -15.04
CA ASN A 356 -4.36 21.53 -15.90
C ASN A 356 -5.02 20.34 -16.60
N THR A 357 -6.34 20.32 -16.75
CA THR A 357 -7.06 19.29 -17.52
C THR A 357 -6.99 19.50 -19.02
N ILE A 358 -7.18 18.41 -19.79
CA ILE A 358 -7.12 18.45 -21.27
C ILE A 358 -8.31 19.21 -21.84
N CYS A 359 -9.51 19.06 -21.28
CA CYS A 359 -10.72 19.78 -21.71
C CYS A 359 -11.72 19.92 -20.55
N SER A 360 -12.49 21.03 -20.61
CA SER A 360 -13.64 21.24 -19.74
C SER A 360 -14.75 20.25 -20.11
N GLY A 361 -15.12 19.35 -19.21
CA GLY A 361 -16.21 18.39 -19.42
C GLY A 361 -15.83 16.92 -19.24
N LEU A 362 -14.54 16.59 -19.16
CA LEU A 362 -14.14 15.28 -18.66
C LEU A 362 -14.21 15.26 -17.12
N PRO A 363 -14.75 14.18 -16.52
CA PRO A 363 -14.71 14.04 -15.08
C PRO A 363 -13.26 14.01 -14.60
N LEU A 364 -12.95 14.85 -13.61
CA LEU A 364 -11.67 14.79 -12.92
C LEU A 364 -11.65 13.59 -12.02
N ALA A 365 -10.55 12.82 -12.03
CA ALA A 365 -10.34 11.81 -11.02
C ALA A 365 -10.38 12.46 -9.63
N PRO A 366 -11.26 12.03 -8.72
CA PRO A 366 -11.29 12.55 -7.37
C PRO A 366 -9.97 12.22 -6.66
N VAL A 367 -9.49 13.18 -5.85
CA VAL A 367 -8.29 12.99 -5.03
C VAL A 367 -8.72 12.92 -3.58
N PHE A 368 -8.29 11.88 -2.88
CA PHE A 368 -8.54 11.65 -1.46
C PHE A 368 -7.23 11.50 -0.69
N ALA A 369 -7.25 11.89 0.58
CA ALA A 369 -6.18 11.53 1.50
C ALA A 369 -6.35 10.07 1.95
N SER A 370 -5.25 9.35 2.12
CA SER A 370 -5.22 8.03 2.76
C SER A 370 -5.82 8.09 4.16
N THR A 371 -6.48 7.01 4.57
CA THR A 371 -6.98 6.83 5.94
C THR A 371 -6.15 5.84 6.77
N LEU A 372 -5.09 5.29 6.19
CA LEU A 372 -4.21 4.33 6.87
C LEU A 372 -3.22 5.01 7.85
N GLY A 373 -3.13 6.34 7.80
CA GLY A 373 -2.30 7.13 8.74
C GLY A 373 -0.80 6.87 8.61
N ASP A 374 -0.10 6.99 9.75
CA ASP A 374 1.38 6.91 9.83
C ASP A 374 1.93 5.50 9.52
N ASP A 375 1.08 4.49 9.51
CA ASP A 375 1.48 3.10 9.29
C ASP A 375 1.25 2.61 7.84
N THR A 376 0.99 3.52 6.89
CA THR A 376 0.62 3.17 5.50
C THR A 376 1.60 2.16 4.87
N ARG A 377 2.91 2.35 4.99
CA ARG A 377 3.92 1.41 4.46
C ARG A 377 3.93 0.08 5.21
N LEU A 378 3.83 0.11 6.54
CA LEU A 378 3.73 -1.11 7.35
C LEU A 378 2.48 -1.91 7.00
N MET A 379 1.34 -1.23 6.83
CA MET A 379 0.10 -1.87 6.36
C MET A 379 0.29 -2.42 4.94
N GLY A 380 1.08 -1.75 4.10
CA GLY A 380 1.53 -2.25 2.81
C GLY A 380 2.29 -3.56 2.92
N ALA A 381 3.32 -3.59 3.74
CA ALA A 381 4.10 -4.81 3.98
C ALA A 381 3.21 -5.97 4.47
N LEU A 382 2.30 -5.71 5.41
CA LEU A 382 1.32 -6.71 5.87
C LEU A 382 0.39 -7.16 4.74
N SER A 383 -0.08 -6.23 3.89
CA SER A 383 -0.97 -6.52 2.77
C SER A 383 -0.32 -7.41 1.70
N LEU A 384 1.01 -7.40 1.54
CA LEU A 384 1.72 -8.34 0.67
C LEU A 384 1.49 -9.81 1.08
N VAL A 385 1.37 -10.09 2.37
CA VAL A 385 1.03 -11.42 2.88
C VAL A 385 -0.45 -11.68 2.72
N LEU A 386 -1.30 -10.73 3.11
CA LEU A 386 -2.75 -10.85 3.08
C LEU A 386 -3.27 -11.03 1.64
N ALA A 387 -2.75 -10.25 0.69
CA ALA A 387 -3.10 -10.36 -0.72
C ALA A 387 -2.90 -11.78 -1.26
N SER A 388 -1.81 -12.46 -0.86
CA SER A 388 -1.54 -13.84 -1.27
C SER A 388 -2.60 -14.84 -0.77
N LYS A 389 -3.32 -14.49 0.30
CA LYS A 389 -4.38 -15.32 0.90
C LYS A 389 -5.76 -15.02 0.37
N PHE A 390 -6.01 -13.76 0.00
CA PHE A 390 -7.34 -13.28 -0.40
C PHE A 390 -7.44 -13.03 -1.90
N ALA A 391 -6.33 -12.75 -2.60
CA ALA A 391 -6.35 -12.55 -4.03
C ALA A 391 -6.76 -13.84 -4.77
N SER A 392 -7.67 -13.72 -5.72
CA SER A 392 -7.92 -14.76 -6.70
C SER A 392 -6.75 -14.79 -7.68
N VAL A 393 -5.65 -15.45 -7.32
CA VAL A 393 -4.58 -15.69 -8.27
C VAL A 393 -5.13 -16.68 -9.28
N VAL A 394 -5.47 -16.19 -10.48
CA VAL A 394 -5.42 -17.04 -11.65
C VAL A 394 -3.93 -17.35 -11.81
N PRO A 395 -3.47 -18.58 -11.61
CA PRO A 395 -2.06 -18.91 -11.83
C PRO A 395 -1.70 -18.46 -13.23
N ALA A 396 -0.66 -17.64 -13.35
CA ALA A 396 -0.13 -17.16 -14.61
C ALA A 396 0.39 -18.32 -15.48
#